data_962107d94a18129e2a68996ad088175c
#
_entry.id   962107d94a18129e2a68996ad088175c
#
_cell.length_a   1.000
_cell.length_b   1.000
_cell.length_c   1.000
_cell.angle_alpha   90.00
_cell.angle_beta   90.00
_cell.angle_gamma   90.00
#
_symmetry.space_group_name_H-M   'P 1'
#
loop_
_entity.id
_entity.type
_entity.pdbx_description
1 polymer ?
#
loop_
_entity_poly.entity_id
_entity_poly.type
_entity_poly.pdbx_seq_one_letter_code
_entity_poly.pdbx_strand_id
1 'polypeptide(L)'
;SPVEKDYPPGNPNLPFGYLAGLVAWLSHNKNDWKVLSYKDLDINPHQNDTELLNEFKDWHLKHLNDKKKYILLQYDVDARSDVTLAMARVHIKSNVPANIMIFNRRIWDKIYKQTGEVKFDDSYKLDFGLLKEFSQTGGVVGYHCNVWERSFFNIKKAKELFLKDIDELRAKIDMEFFSMHGGPTDNNGKSNAHIHELKEFAADLGLTWVHNGRSPSFHRMWDDGGAGHKNYRYRIGDVSETLSMVENGNRCRLLFHPQYYRCFDTKLLKNENQKG
;
A
#
# COMPACT_ATOMS: atom_id res chain seq x y z
N SER A 1 5.17 -13.69 25.30
CA SER A 1 3.75 -13.43 25.01
C SER A 1 3.38 -14.09 23.68
N PRO A 2 2.12 -14.50 23.45
CA PRO A 2 1.69 -15.13 22.18
C PRO A 2 1.98 -14.28 20.96
N VAL A 3 2.18 -12.99 21.13
CA VAL A 3 2.38 -11.99 20.07
C VAL A 3 3.82 -11.99 19.51
N GLU A 4 4.81 -12.48 20.27
CA GLU A 4 6.20 -12.54 19.80
C GLU A 4 6.46 -13.66 18.79
N LYS A 5 5.56 -14.65 18.71
CA LYS A 5 5.73 -15.80 17.81
C LYS A 5 5.38 -15.50 16.35
N ASP A 6 4.60 -14.46 16.06
CA ASP A 6 4.07 -14.18 14.73
C ASP A 6 4.94 -13.22 13.91
N TYR A 7 5.98 -12.64 14.52
CA TYR A 7 6.87 -11.71 13.83
C TYR A 7 8.27 -12.30 13.70
N PRO A 8 8.88 -12.22 12.52
CA PRO A 8 10.25 -12.64 12.36
C PRO A 8 11.17 -11.85 13.32
N PRO A 9 12.19 -12.49 13.88
CA PRO A 9 13.16 -11.82 14.74
C PRO A 9 13.76 -10.61 14.02
N GLY A 10 13.65 -9.43 14.63
CA GLY A 10 14.18 -8.18 14.07
C GLY A 10 13.15 -7.24 13.46
N ASN A 11 11.89 -7.64 13.29
CA ASN A 11 10.83 -6.70 12.91
C ASN A 11 10.40 -5.87 14.13
N PRO A 12 10.43 -4.54 14.07
CA PRO A 12 9.87 -3.74 15.13
C PRO A 12 8.35 -3.92 15.17
N ASN A 13 7.86 -4.19 16.35
CA ASN A 13 6.43 -4.16 16.60
C ASN A 13 6.04 -2.72 16.90
N LEU A 14 5.70 -1.98 15.86
CA LEU A 14 5.27 -0.61 15.99
C LEU A 14 3.86 -0.56 16.62
N PRO A 15 3.61 0.37 17.54
CA PRO A 15 2.27 0.52 18.10
C PRO A 15 1.28 0.94 17.01
N PHE A 16 0.10 0.32 16.98
CA PHE A 16 -0.98 0.77 16.09
C PHE A 16 -1.36 2.23 16.33
N GLY A 17 -1.27 2.70 17.57
CA GLY A 17 -1.49 4.10 17.94
C GLY A 17 -0.61 5.09 17.20
N TYR A 18 0.54 4.67 16.69
CA TYR A 18 1.40 5.48 15.85
C TYR A 18 0.73 5.84 14.51
N LEU A 19 0.12 4.85 13.83
CA LEU A 19 -0.64 5.07 12.61
C LEU A 19 -1.94 5.84 12.87
N ALA A 20 -2.71 5.40 13.86
CA ALA A 20 -3.95 6.05 14.23
C ALA A 20 -3.73 7.50 14.68
N GLY A 21 -2.64 7.77 15.40
CA GLY A 21 -2.21 9.10 15.82
C GLY A 21 -1.86 9.99 14.63
N LEU A 22 -1.14 9.47 13.63
CA LEU A 22 -0.84 10.21 12.40
C LEU A 22 -2.12 10.61 11.66
N VAL A 23 -3.06 9.68 11.48
CA VAL A 23 -4.34 9.96 10.81
C VAL A 23 -5.17 10.98 11.59
N ALA A 24 -5.24 10.87 12.91
CA ALA A 24 -5.91 11.84 13.76
C ALA A 24 -5.24 13.23 13.66
N TRP A 25 -3.91 13.28 13.69
CA TRP A 25 -3.16 14.53 13.54
C TRP A 25 -3.45 15.18 12.18
N LEU A 26 -3.43 14.43 11.08
CA LEU A 26 -3.79 14.94 9.75
C LEU A 26 -5.23 15.47 9.71
N SER A 27 -6.17 14.77 10.36
CA SER A 27 -7.56 15.21 10.47
C SER A 27 -7.71 16.57 11.17
N HIS A 28 -6.86 16.84 12.17
CA HIS A 28 -6.87 18.13 12.90
C HIS A 28 -6.08 19.25 12.20
N ASN A 29 -5.14 18.87 11.33
CA ASN A 29 -4.26 19.83 10.66
C ASN A 29 -4.62 20.07 9.18
N LYS A 30 -5.91 20.01 8.83
CA LYS A 30 -6.42 20.20 7.45
C LYS A 30 -6.15 21.59 6.87
N ASN A 31 -5.84 22.57 7.70
CA ASN A 31 -5.47 23.92 7.24
C ASN A 31 -4.08 23.92 6.62
N ASP A 32 -3.15 23.14 7.17
CA ASP A 32 -1.76 23.07 6.75
C ASP A 32 -1.47 21.89 5.82
N TRP A 33 -2.26 20.81 5.93
CA TRP A 33 -2.06 19.58 5.19
C TRP A 33 -3.30 19.17 4.40
N LYS A 34 -3.09 18.80 3.14
CA LYS A 34 -4.09 18.12 2.31
C LYS A 34 -3.65 16.68 2.09
N VAL A 35 -4.49 15.75 2.53
CA VAL A 35 -4.26 14.32 2.27
C VAL A 35 -4.79 13.99 0.87
N LEU A 36 -3.97 13.30 0.09
CA LEU A 36 -4.23 12.90 -1.28
C LEU A 36 -4.50 11.41 -1.38
N SER A 37 -5.26 11.04 -2.40
CA SER A 37 -5.27 9.70 -2.97
C SER A 37 -4.59 9.70 -4.35
N TYR A 38 -4.35 8.53 -4.93
CA TYR A 38 -3.83 8.44 -6.30
C TYR A 38 -4.79 9.04 -7.35
N LYS A 39 -6.09 9.15 -7.03
CA LYS A 39 -7.09 9.81 -7.88
C LYS A 39 -6.90 11.34 -7.97
N ASP A 40 -6.16 11.92 -7.05
CA ASP A 40 -5.84 13.35 -7.06
C ASP A 40 -4.65 13.71 -7.96
N LEU A 41 -3.94 12.70 -8.49
CA LEU A 41 -2.80 12.87 -9.38
C LEU A 41 -3.23 12.69 -10.84
N ASP A 42 -2.60 13.43 -11.75
CA ASP A 42 -2.83 13.29 -13.20
C ASP A 42 -1.99 12.16 -13.78
N ILE A 43 -2.38 10.93 -13.44
CA ILE A 43 -1.70 9.70 -13.85
C ILE A 43 -2.67 8.75 -14.54
N ASN A 44 -2.16 7.96 -15.49
CA ASN A 44 -2.96 7.01 -16.26
C ASN A 44 -2.22 5.70 -16.53
N PRO A 45 -2.91 4.62 -16.95
CA PRO A 45 -2.33 3.28 -17.12
C PRO A 45 -1.15 3.22 -18.10
N HIS A 46 -1.20 3.96 -19.19
CA HIS A 46 -0.21 3.91 -20.28
C HIS A 46 0.90 4.96 -20.18
N GLN A 47 0.92 5.73 -19.10
CA GLN A 47 1.87 6.82 -18.88
C GLN A 47 3.32 6.30 -18.82
N ASN A 48 4.19 6.90 -19.61
CA ASN A 48 5.62 6.60 -19.60
C ASN A 48 6.39 7.47 -18.59
N ASP A 49 7.68 7.22 -18.44
CA ASP A 49 8.54 7.90 -17.47
C ASP A 49 8.62 9.41 -17.71
N THR A 50 8.62 9.85 -18.99
CA THR A 50 8.66 11.27 -19.34
C THR A 50 7.36 11.97 -18.95
N GLU A 51 6.23 11.35 -19.19
CA GLU A 51 4.91 11.85 -18.82
C GLU A 51 4.75 11.92 -17.30
N LEU A 52 5.23 10.91 -16.55
CA LEU A 52 5.25 10.94 -15.08
C LEU A 52 6.14 12.06 -14.53
N LEU A 53 7.28 12.31 -15.17
CA LEU A 53 8.15 13.44 -14.81
C LEU A 53 7.49 14.79 -15.11
N ASN A 54 6.79 14.90 -16.21
CA ASN A 54 6.04 16.12 -16.58
C ASN A 54 4.88 16.34 -15.60
N GLU A 55 4.11 15.29 -15.24
CA GLU A 55 3.08 15.36 -14.20
C GLU A 55 3.64 15.94 -12.90
N PHE A 56 4.82 15.47 -12.47
CA PHE A 56 5.45 15.97 -11.25
C PHE A 56 5.89 17.44 -11.37
N LYS A 57 6.44 17.85 -12.50
CA LYS A 57 6.82 19.24 -12.76
C LYS A 57 5.60 20.16 -12.81
N ASP A 58 4.54 19.73 -13.48
CA ASP A 58 3.29 20.46 -13.60
C ASP A 58 2.62 20.61 -12.23
N TRP A 59 2.63 19.53 -11.43
CA TRP A 59 2.21 19.62 -10.03
C TRP A 59 2.99 20.68 -9.26
N HIS A 60 4.33 20.63 -9.34
CA HIS A 60 5.19 21.57 -8.61
C HIS A 60 4.90 23.03 -9.01
N LEU A 61 4.80 23.30 -10.32
CA LEU A 61 4.49 24.65 -10.82
C LEU A 61 3.09 25.13 -10.39
N LYS A 62 2.09 24.26 -10.46
CA LYS A 62 0.72 24.55 -10.06
C LYS A 62 0.59 24.90 -8.57
N HIS A 63 1.37 24.24 -7.73
CA HIS A 63 1.27 24.36 -6.28
C HIS A 63 2.39 25.20 -5.63
N LEU A 64 3.26 25.82 -6.44
CA LEU A 64 4.45 26.56 -5.97
C LEU A 64 4.12 27.65 -4.93
N ASN A 65 2.96 28.28 -5.04
CA ASN A 65 2.52 29.36 -4.15
C ASN A 65 1.48 28.91 -3.12
N ASP A 66 1.21 27.61 -3.02
CA ASP A 66 0.26 27.09 -2.04
C ASP A 66 0.81 27.24 -0.62
N LYS A 67 -0.11 27.48 0.30
CA LYS A 67 0.22 27.54 1.74
C LYS A 67 0.07 26.16 2.41
N LYS A 68 -0.39 25.15 1.66
CA LYS A 68 -0.59 23.77 2.15
C LYS A 68 0.53 22.87 1.72
N LYS A 69 0.78 21.86 2.53
CA LYS A 69 1.59 20.69 2.25
C LYS A 69 0.68 19.53 1.83
N TYR A 70 1.20 18.62 1.04
CA TYR A 70 0.42 17.52 0.48
C TYR A 70 1.01 16.18 0.91
N ILE A 71 0.17 15.26 1.34
CA ILE A 71 0.60 13.95 1.81
C ILE A 71 -0.27 12.83 1.22
N LEU A 72 0.36 11.76 0.77
CA LEU A 72 -0.28 10.54 0.32
C LEU A 72 0.13 9.41 1.26
N LEU A 73 -0.87 8.72 1.82
CA LEU A 73 -0.67 7.54 2.65
C LEU A 73 -0.96 6.30 1.80
N GLN A 74 -0.02 5.34 1.78
CA GLN A 74 -0.18 4.06 1.11
C GLN A 74 0.05 2.92 2.11
N TYR A 75 -0.79 1.90 2.03
CA TYR A 75 -0.67 0.66 2.78
C TYR A 75 -0.52 -0.50 1.79
N ASP A 76 0.63 -1.17 1.79
CA ASP A 76 0.85 -2.42 1.07
C ASP A 76 0.54 -3.58 2.03
N VAL A 77 -0.56 -4.29 1.74
CA VAL A 77 -1.15 -5.27 2.67
C VAL A 77 -0.56 -6.65 2.39
N ASP A 78 0.71 -6.85 2.74
CA ASP A 78 1.42 -8.13 2.58
C ASP A 78 0.90 -9.21 3.54
N ALA A 79 0.40 -8.79 4.72
CA ALA A 79 -0.17 -9.65 5.75
C ALA A 79 -1.05 -8.82 6.70
N ARG A 80 -1.60 -9.46 7.72
CA ARG A 80 -2.38 -8.79 8.77
C ARG A 80 -3.53 -7.94 8.18
N SER A 81 -4.37 -8.58 7.38
CA SER A 81 -5.60 -7.94 6.87
C SER A 81 -6.50 -7.40 7.97
N ASP A 82 -6.47 -8.02 9.17
CA ASP A 82 -7.15 -7.54 10.38
C ASP A 82 -6.70 -6.13 10.80
N VAL A 83 -5.38 -5.88 10.83
CA VAL A 83 -4.82 -4.54 11.12
C VAL A 83 -5.19 -3.54 10.03
N THR A 84 -5.19 -3.98 8.76
CA THR A 84 -5.63 -3.13 7.64
C THR A 84 -7.08 -2.70 7.78
N LEU A 85 -7.98 -3.62 8.15
CA LEU A 85 -9.39 -3.30 8.37
C LEU A 85 -9.56 -2.35 9.57
N ALA A 86 -8.75 -2.51 10.64
CA ALA A 86 -8.72 -1.57 11.74
C ALA A 86 -8.29 -0.16 11.28
N MET A 87 -7.27 -0.07 10.40
CA MET A 87 -6.85 1.22 9.83
C MET A 87 -7.92 1.82 8.93
N ALA A 88 -8.61 1.02 8.10
CA ALA A 88 -9.72 1.51 7.29
C ALA A 88 -10.80 2.18 8.15
N ARG A 89 -11.16 1.59 9.31
CA ARG A 89 -12.11 2.19 10.26
C ARG A 89 -11.61 3.52 10.83
N VAL A 90 -10.32 3.62 11.14
CA VAL A 90 -9.72 4.88 11.61
C VAL A 90 -9.81 5.95 10.53
N HIS A 91 -9.53 5.63 9.28
CA HIS A 91 -9.64 6.54 8.14
C HIS A 91 -11.08 7.01 7.92
N ILE A 92 -12.05 6.09 7.94
CA ILE A 92 -13.47 6.40 7.84
C ILE A 92 -13.88 7.37 8.94
N LYS A 93 -13.59 7.03 10.20
CA LYS A 93 -13.95 7.85 11.36
C LYS A 93 -13.34 9.26 11.31
N SER A 94 -12.12 9.37 10.80
CA SER A 94 -11.38 10.63 10.72
C SER A 94 -11.67 11.42 9.45
N ASN A 95 -12.39 10.83 8.50
CA ASN A 95 -12.62 11.36 7.16
C ASN A 95 -11.30 11.82 6.49
N VAL A 96 -10.32 10.90 6.48
CA VAL A 96 -8.99 11.09 5.90
C VAL A 96 -8.78 10.02 4.85
N PRO A 97 -8.55 10.35 3.57
CA PRO A 97 -8.30 9.35 2.53
C PRO A 97 -6.94 8.67 2.69
N ALA A 98 -6.79 7.51 2.09
CA ALA A 98 -5.54 6.79 1.92
C ALA A 98 -5.62 5.85 0.72
N ASN A 99 -4.54 5.11 0.45
CA ASN A 99 -4.46 4.14 -0.64
C ASN A 99 -4.10 2.78 -0.04
N ILE A 100 -5.00 1.82 -0.13
CA ILE A 100 -4.85 0.47 0.43
C ILE A 100 -4.67 -0.51 -0.72
N MET A 101 -3.47 -1.09 -0.86
CA MET A 101 -3.13 -2.07 -1.88
C MET A 101 -3.25 -3.48 -1.31
N ILE A 102 -4.17 -4.29 -1.87
CA ILE A 102 -4.53 -5.62 -1.36
C ILE A 102 -4.18 -6.73 -2.33
N PHE A 103 -3.77 -7.88 -1.81
CA PHE A 103 -3.75 -9.11 -2.59
C PHE A 103 -5.18 -9.60 -2.86
N ASN A 104 -5.39 -10.24 -3.99
CA ASN A 104 -6.57 -11.11 -4.14
C ASN A 104 -6.42 -12.37 -3.29
N ARG A 105 -5.24 -12.99 -3.36
CA ARG A 105 -4.87 -14.17 -2.56
C ARG A 105 -3.44 -14.04 -2.05
N ARG A 106 -3.28 -14.13 -0.74
CA ARG A 106 -1.97 -14.16 -0.10
C ARG A 106 -1.41 -15.58 -0.06
N ILE A 107 -0.10 -15.71 -0.24
CA ILE A 107 0.63 -16.95 0.04
C ILE A 107 1.56 -16.78 1.25
N TRP A 108 1.96 -17.90 1.83
CA TRP A 108 2.97 -17.91 2.89
C TRP A 108 4.37 -17.82 2.28
N ASP A 109 4.92 -16.63 2.12
CA ASP A 109 6.25 -16.37 1.53
C ASP A 109 7.36 -17.20 2.20
N LYS A 110 7.28 -17.37 3.52
CA LYS A 110 8.25 -18.17 4.26
C LYS A 110 8.22 -19.63 3.83
N ILE A 111 7.03 -20.21 3.65
CA ILE A 111 6.88 -21.58 3.17
C ILE A 111 7.38 -21.67 1.74
N TYR A 112 6.99 -20.74 0.88
CA TYR A 112 7.45 -20.68 -0.49
C TYR A 112 8.99 -20.65 -0.59
N LYS A 113 9.65 -19.75 0.17
CA LYS A 113 11.11 -19.62 0.20
C LYS A 113 11.83 -20.89 0.71
N GLN A 114 11.19 -21.66 1.59
CA GLN A 114 11.76 -22.87 2.17
C GLN A 114 11.52 -24.11 1.34
N THR A 115 10.37 -24.25 0.70
CA THR A 115 9.90 -25.48 0.06
C THR A 115 9.65 -25.35 -1.44
N GLY A 116 9.52 -24.11 -1.96
CA GLY A 116 9.07 -23.86 -3.32
C GLY A 116 7.58 -24.09 -3.56
N GLU A 117 6.80 -24.38 -2.49
CA GLU A 117 5.37 -24.67 -2.60
C GLU A 117 4.51 -23.43 -2.42
N VAL A 118 3.49 -23.26 -3.23
CA VAL A 118 2.47 -22.22 -3.07
C VAL A 118 1.45 -22.70 -2.05
N LYS A 119 1.49 -22.14 -0.85
CA LYS A 119 0.50 -22.37 0.20
C LYS A 119 -0.25 -21.06 0.47
N PHE A 120 -1.57 -21.07 0.30
CA PHE A 120 -2.41 -19.91 0.57
C PHE A 120 -2.59 -19.67 2.06
N ASP A 121 -2.72 -18.39 2.42
CA ASP A 121 -3.00 -17.95 3.78
C ASP A 121 -4.50 -17.71 3.95
N ASP A 122 -5.18 -18.69 4.56
CA ASP A 122 -6.63 -18.62 4.81
C ASP A 122 -7.02 -17.57 5.87
N SER A 123 -6.04 -17.05 6.62
CA SER A 123 -6.27 -15.95 7.57
C SER A 123 -6.32 -14.58 6.91
N TYR A 124 -5.86 -14.45 5.65
CA TYR A 124 -5.94 -13.22 4.88
C TYR A 124 -7.37 -13.02 4.36
N LYS A 125 -8.19 -12.38 5.18
CA LYS A 125 -9.60 -12.11 4.90
C LYS A 125 -9.86 -10.62 4.82
N LEU A 126 -10.55 -10.18 3.80
CA LEU A 126 -10.92 -8.79 3.55
C LEU A 126 -12.43 -8.61 3.70
N ASP A 127 -12.82 -7.52 4.34
CA ASP A 127 -14.20 -7.06 4.38
C ASP A 127 -14.41 -6.02 3.27
N PHE A 128 -14.96 -6.46 2.14
CA PHE A 128 -15.20 -5.58 0.99
C PHE A 128 -16.31 -4.56 1.24
N GLY A 129 -17.22 -4.82 2.19
CA GLY A 129 -18.21 -3.83 2.63
C GLY A 129 -17.52 -2.65 3.28
N LEU A 130 -16.63 -2.91 4.24
CA LEU A 130 -15.81 -1.89 4.92
C LEU A 130 -14.87 -1.16 3.94
N LEU A 131 -14.25 -1.88 2.99
CA LEU A 131 -13.38 -1.26 1.99
C LEU A 131 -14.15 -0.35 1.02
N LYS A 132 -15.40 -0.68 0.69
CA LYS A 132 -16.29 0.22 -0.07
C LYS A 132 -16.63 1.48 0.73
N GLU A 133 -16.96 1.34 2.01
CA GLU A 133 -17.20 2.47 2.90
C GLU A 133 -15.95 3.36 2.99
N PHE A 134 -14.77 2.77 3.15
CA PHE A 134 -13.50 3.47 3.11
C PHE A 134 -13.31 4.26 1.79
N SER A 135 -13.65 3.68 0.64
CA SER A 135 -13.54 4.37 -0.64
C SER A 135 -14.44 5.61 -0.74
N GLN A 136 -15.56 5.65 0.00
CA GLN A 136 -16.45 6.82 0.06
C GLN A 136 -15.81 8.03 0.76
N THR A 137 -14.73 7.83 1.53
CA THR A 137 -13.93 8.93 2.11
C THR A 137 -12.94 9.55 1.12
N GLY A 138 -13.00 9.17 -0.15
CA GLY A 138 -12.02 9.55 -1.17
C GLY A 138 -10.77 8.66 -1.19
N GLY A 139 -10.78 7.58 -0.43
CA GLY A 139 -9.70 6.58 -0.42
C GLY A 139 -9.69 5.72 -1.69
N VAL A 140 -8.58 5.08 -1.94
CA VAL A 140 -8.36 4.14 -3.04
C VAL A 140 -8.11 2.76 -2.47
N VAL A 141 -8.78 1.75 -3.02
CA VAL A 141 -8.40 0.35 -2.87
C VAL A 141 -7.80 -0.11 -4.18
N GLY A 142 -6.54 -0.53 -4.16
CA GLY A 142 -5.78 -0.97 -5.32
C GLY A 142 -5.33 -2.43 -5.19
N TYR A 143 -4.87 -2.99 -6.30
CA TYR A 143 -4.34 -4.35 -6.34
C TYR A 143 -2.86 -4.37 -5.96
N HIS A 144 -2.50 -5.17 -4.95
CA HIS A 144 -1.10 -5.51 -4.67
C HIS A 144 -0.76 -6.82 -5.39
N CYS A 145 0.07 -6.73 -6.43
CA CYS A 145 0.32 -7.86 -7.33
C CYS A 145 1.37 -8.81 -6.75
N ASN A 146 1.01 -10.09 -6.62
CA ASN A 146 1.89 -11.17 -6.17
C ASN A 146 1.85 -12.40 -7.09
N VAL A 147 1.60 -12.19 -8.38
CA VAL A 147 1.42 -13.31 -9.32
C VAL A 147 2.72 -13.94 -9.79
N TRP A 148 3.85 -13.22 -9.70
CA TRP A 148 5.14 -13.72 -10.18
C TRP A 148 5.58 -14.97 -9.43
N GLU A 149 5.60 -14.90 -8.11
CA GLU A 149 5.89 -16.05 -7.24
C GLU A 149 4.80 -17.15 -7.33
N ARG A 150 3.53 -16.75 -7.42
CA ARG A 150 2.40 -17.68 -7.54
C ARG A 150 2.37 -18.44 -8.86
N SER A 151 2.98 -17.90 -9.90
CA SER A 151 3.12 -18.54 -11.22
C SER A 151 4.37 -19.38 -11.34
N PHE A 152 5.18 -19.51 -10.29
CA PHE A 152 6.51 -20.09 -10.33
C PHE A 152 7.42 -19.38 -11.37
N PHE A 153 7.32 -18.03 -11.40
CA PHE A 153 8.12 -17.18 -12.26
C PHE A 153 7.90 -17.42 -13.77
N ASN A 154 6.71 -17.85 -14.13
CA ASN A 154 6.31 -18.05 -15.52
C ASN A 154 5.41 -16.91 -15.98
N ILE A 155 5.84 -16.14 -16.96
CA ILE A 155 5.15 -14.91 -17.39
C ILE A 155 3.76 -15.19 -17.98
N LYS A 156 3.57 -16.26 -18.74
CA LYS A 156 2.26 -16.60 -19.30
C LYS A 156 1.26 -16.90 -18.19
N LYS A 157 1.66 -17.78 -17.27
CA LYS A 157 0.85 -18.13 -16.10
C LYS A 157 0.63 -16.93 -15.16
N ALA A 158 1.62 -16.04 -15.04
CA ALA A 158 1.48 -14.83 -14.25
C ALA A 158 0.40 -13.89 -14.82
N LYS A 159 0.36 -13.70 -16.13
CA LYS A 159 -0.69 -12.92 -16.80
C LYS A 159 -2.07 -13.56 -16.63
N GLU A 160 -2.18 -14.87 -16.74
CA GLU A 160 -3.45 -15.61 -16.50
C GLU A 160 -3.95 -15.41 -15.07
N LEU A 161 -3.05 -15.52 -14.07
CA LEU A 161 -3.37 -15.28 -12.66
C LEU A 161 -3.72 -13.81 -12.40
N PHE A 162 -3.01 -12.89 -13.03
CA PHE A 162 -3.27 -11.45 -12.91
C PHE A 162 -4.68 -11.11 -13.39
N LEU A 163 -5.06 -11.56 -14.59
CA LEU A 163 -6.40 -11.36 -15.13
C LEU A 163 -7.47 -11.92 -14.19
N LYS A 164 -7.28 -13.16 -13.73
CA LYS A 164 -8.20 -13.79 -12.78
C LYS A 164 -8.34 -12.99 -11.47
N ASP A 165 -7.23 -12.53 -10.90
CA ASP A 165 -7.24 -11.73 -9.69
C ASP A 165 -8.03 -10.43 -9.88
N ILE A 166 -7.81 -9.74 -11.00
CA ILE A 166 -8.49 -8.47 -11.30
C ILE A 166 -9.98 -8.69 -11.54
N ASP A 167 -10.38 -9.73 -12.26
CA ASP A 167 -11.80 -10.05 -12.47
C ASP A 167 -12.50 -10.35 -11.13
N GLU A 168 -11.87 -11.14 -10.27
CA GLU A 168 -12.41 -11.48 -8.94
C GLU A 168 -12.50 -10.26 -8.01
N LEU A 169 -11.54 -9.34 -8.08
CA LEU A 169 -11.53 -8.12 -7.26
C LEU A 169 -12.51 -7.08 -7.80
N ARG A 170 -12.56 -6.85 -9.11
CA ARG A 170 -13.49 -5.89 -9.74
C ARG A 170 -14.96 -6.29 -9.56
N ALA A 171 -15.25 -7.58 -9.42
CA ALA A 171 -16.58 -8.03 -9.04
C ALA A 171 -17.01 -7.58 -7.64
N LYS A 172 -16.07 -7.15 -6.79
CA LYS A 172 -16.30 -6.79 -5.39
C LYS A 172 -16.08 -5.30 -5.11
N ILE A 173 -15.12 -4.65 -5.78
CA ILE A 173 -14.74 -3.26 -5.54
C ILE A 173 -14.09 -2.66 -6.78
N ASP A 174 -14.23 -1.33 -6.97
CA ASP A 174 -13.53 -0.61 -8.04
C ASP A 174 -12.02 -0.72 -7.89
N MET A 175 -11.34 -1.04 -9.00
CA MET A 175 -9.91 -1.31 -9.03
C MET A 175 -9.27 -0.61 -10.24
N GLU A 176 -8.60 0.52 -9.99
CA GLU A 176 -7.98 1.36 -11.02
C GLU A 176 -6.47 1.46 -10.88
N PHE A 177 -5.94 1.12 -9.70
CA PHE A 177 -4.52 1.24 -9.36
C PHE A 177 -3.94 -0.09 -8.91
N PHE A 178 -2.63 -0.27 -9.13
CA PHE A 178 -1.94 -1.43 -8.61
C PHE A 178 -0.50 -1.10 -8.20
N SER A 179 -0.01 -1.84 -7.21
CA SER A 179 1.39 -1.89 -6.80
C SER A 179 1.92 -3.31 -6.95
N MET A 180 3.22 -3.48 -6.97
CA MET A 180 3.85 -4.78 -7.14
C MET A 180 4.56 -5.22 -5.87
N HIS A 181 4.22 -6.42 -5.38
CA HIS A 181 4.85 -7.03 -4.22
C HIS A 181 6.35 -7.26 -4.47
N GLY A 182 7.17 -6.83 -3.51
CA GLY A 182 8.62 -7.04 -3.54
C GLY A 182 9.06 -8.44 -3.11
N GLY A 183 8.11 -9.36 -2.92
CA GLY A 183 8.19 -10.68 -2.29
C GLY A 183 9.17 -11.66 -2.89
N PRO A 184 8.92 -12.97 -2.87
CA PRO A 184 9.88 -13.95 -3.37
C PRO A 184 10.41 -13.62 -4.76
N THR A 185 11.70 -13.78 -4.95
CA THR A 185 12.39 -13.53 -6.22
C THR A 185 12.67 -14.83 -6.96
N ASP A 186 12.77 -14.75 -8.28
CA ASP A 186 13.28 -15.83 -9.11
C ASP A 186 14.81 -16.05 -8.92
N ASN A 187 15.38 -17.00 -9.64
CA ASN A 187 16.81 -17.31 -9.58
C ASN A 187 17.72 -16.16 -10.05
N ASN A 188 17.16 -15.15 -10.74
CA ASN A 188 17.85 -13.94 -11.18
C ASN A 188 17.63 -12.76 -10.22
N GLY A 189 16.99 -12.98 -9.07
CA GLY A 189 16.69 -11.95 -8.09
C GLY A 189 15.52 -11.03 -8.48
N LYS A 190 14.69 -11.41 -9.47
CA LYS A 190 13.55 -10.59 -9.91
C LYS A 190 12.29 -10.93 -9.14
N SER A 191 11.67 -9.92 -8.53
CA SER A 191 10.32 -9.96 -7.95
C SER A 191 9.29 -9.40 -8.94
N ASN A 192 8.02 -9.36 -8.55
CA ASN A 192 6.94 -8.74 -9.36
C ASN A 192 7.33 -7.34 -9.85
N ALA A 193 7.97 -6.54 -9.00
CA ALA A 193 8.37 -5.16 -9.30
C ALA A 193 9.36 -5.02 -10.49
N HIS A 194 10.02 -6.11 -10.89
CA HIS A 194 11.00 -6.12 -11.98
C HIS A 194 10.42 -6.62 -13.32
N ILE A 195 9.14 -7.04 -13.35
CA ILE A 195 8.53 -7.66 -14.52
C ILE A 195 7.74 -6.63 -15.33
N HIS A 196 8.40 -6.03 -16.34
CA HIS A 196 7.80 -5.00 -17.18
C HIS A 196 6.57 -5.46 -17.94
N GLU A 197 6.57 -6.70 -18.42
CA GLU A 197 5.46 -7.29 -19.15
C GLU A 197 4.18 -7.38 -18.33
N LEU A 198 4.28 -7.46 -17.00
CA LEU A 198 3.12 -7.38 -16.13
C LEU A 198 2.59 -5.95 -16.01
N LYS A 199 3.48 -4.94 -16.06
CA LYS A 199 3.07 -3.54 -16.06
C LYS A 199 2.29 -3.19 -17.35
N GLU A 200 2.83 -3.58 -18.49
CA GLU A 200 2.17 -3.35 -19.79
C GLU A 200 0.81 -4.07 -19.83
N PHE A 201 0.77 -5.32 -19.40
CA PHE A 201 -0.46 -6.09 -19.32
C PHE A 201 -1.49 -5.46 -18.37
N ALA A 202 -1.07 -4.92 -17.23
CA ALA A 202 -1.93 -4.21 -16.31
C ALA A 202 -2.49 -2.92 -16.90
N ALA A 203 -1.67 -2.18 -17.68
CA ALA A 203 -2.09 -0.98 -18.38
C ALA A 203 -3.19 -1.29 -19.42
N ASP A 204 -3.07 -2.37 -20.16
CA ASP A 204 -4.09 -2.85 -21.11
C ASP A 204 -5.42 -3.22 -20.42
N LEU A 205 -5.34 -3.58 -19.13
CA LEU A 205 -6.51 -3.81 -18.26
C LEU A 205 -7.03 -2.53 -17.57
N GLY A 206 -6.46 -1.37 -17.89
CA GLY A 206 -6.85 -0.08 -17.31
C GLY A 206 -6.37 0.12 -15.87
N LEU A 207 -5.25 -0.50 -15.48
CA LEU A 207 -4.66 -0.35 -14.15
C LEU A 207 -3.43 0.55 -14.20
N THR A 208 -3.43 1.59 -13.37
CA THR A 208 -2.31 2.52 -13.22
C THR A 208 -1.32 2.01 -12.18
N TRP A 209 -0.06 1.92 -12.55
CA TRP A 209 1.02 1.53 -11.63
C TRP A 209 1.42 2.67 -10.70
N VAL A 210 1.46 2.43 -9.40
CA VAL A 210 1.68 3.49 -8.41
C VAL A 210 2.86 3.28 -7.47
N HIS A 211 3.63 2.21 -7.61
CA HIS A 211 4.76 1.93 -6.72
C HIS A 211 5.92 1.24 -7.44
N ASN A 212 7.15 1.54 -6.98
CA ASN A 212 8.44 1.01 -7.44
C ASN A 212 8.94 1.53 -8.81
N GLY A 213 9.93 2.40 -8.77
CA GLY A 213 10.84 2.76 -9.85
C GLY A 213 10.25 3.62 -10.98
N ARG A 214 8.98 3.44 -11.32
CA ARG A 214 8.26 4.17 -12.36
C ARG A 214 6.89 4.63 -11.90
N SER A 215 6.79 4.97 -10.64
CA SER A 215 5.57 5.52 -10.04
C SER A 215 5.61 7.05 -10.04
N PRO A 216 4.48 7.71 -9.74
CA PRO A 216 4.45 9.16 -9.57
C PRO A 216 5.55 9.63 -8.62
N SER A 217 6.24 10.69 -8.98
CA SER A 217 7.32 11.26 -8.17
C SER A 217 6.78 12.06 -7.00
N PHE A 218 7.55 12.13 -5.92
CA PHE A 218 7.25 12.89 -4.70
C PHE A 218 8.49 13.68 -4.26
N HIS A 219 8.28 14.85 -3.66
CA HIS A 219 9.37 15.67 -3.12
C HIS A 219 10.04 14.98 -1.93
N ARG A 220 9.29 14.22 -1.15
CA ARG A 220 9.77 13.39 -0.04
C ARG A 220 9.04 12.06 0.00
N MET A 221 9.74 11.04 0.41
CA MET A 221 9.17 9.69 0.60
C MET A 221 9.71 9.10 1.91
N TRP A 222 8.84 8.34 2.57
CA TRP A 222 9.19 7.52 3.71
C TRP A 222 8.55 6.14 3.57
N ASP A 223 9.23 5.11 4.07
CA ASP A 223 8.84 3.71 3.91
C ASP A 223 9.25 2.92 5.16
N ASP A 224 8.34 2.16 5.73
CA ASP A 224 8.59 1.28 6.86
C ASP A 224 9.15 -0.11 6.45
N GLY A 225 9.33 -0.37 5.15
CA GLY A 225 9.84 -1.65 4.62
C GLY A 225 11.24 -2.02 5.12
N GLY A 226 12.01 -1.06 5.62
CA GLY A 226 13.26 -1.30 6.33
C GLY A 226 13.09 -1.69 7.81
N ALA A 227 11.88 -1.69 8.33
CA ALA A 227 11.58 -1.92 9.75
C ALA A 227 12.04 -3.30 10.26
N GLY A 228 12.19 -4.28 9.38
CA GLY A 228 12.76 -5.60 9.70
C GLY A 228 14.29 -5.67 9.71
N HIS A 229 14.99 -4.63 9.29
CA HIS A 229 16.44 -4.61 9.26
C HIS A 229 17.02 -4.21 10.61
N LYS A 230 18.17 -4.82 10.99
CA LYS A 230 18.90 -4.50 12.24
C LYS A 230 19.25 -3.01 12.37
N ASN A 231 19.32 -2.30 11.24
CA ASN A 231 19.68 -0.88 11.16
C ASN A 231 18.48 0.00 10.78
N TYR A 232 17.27 -0.39 11.11
CA TYR A 232 16.04 0.34 10.81
C TYR A 232 16.13 1.84 11.13
N ARG A 233 16.54 2.17 12.35
CA ARG A 233 16.64 3.57 12.83
C ARG A 233 17.60 4.44 12.02
N TYR A 234 18.59 3.84 11.39
CA TYR A 234 19.59 4.56 10.60
C TYR A 234 19.19 4.69 9.12
N ARG A 235 18.25 3.87 8.64
CA ARG A 235 17.87 3.84 7.22
C ARG A 235 16.64 4.68 6.87
N ILE A 236 15.68 4.78 7.79
CA ILE A 236 14.36 5.31 7.47
C ILE A 236 14.06 6.60 8.24
N GLY A 237 14.69 6.81 9.39
CA GLY A 237 14.36 7.92 10.27
C GLY A 237 12.95 7.83 10.87
N ASP A 238 12.54 8.87 11.56
CA ASP A 238 11.18 9.02 12.07
C ASP A 238 10.28 9.67 10.98
N VAL A 239 9.01 9.28 10.92
CA VAL A 239 8.00 9.94 10.08
C VAL A 239 7.95 11.45 10.34
N SER A 240 8.05 11.87 11.61
CA SER A 240 8.05 13.28 11.98
C SER A 240 9.22 14.06 11.35
N GLU A 241 10.38 13.45 11.24
CA GLU A 241 11.54 14.04 10.55
C GLU A 241 11.25 14.25 9.06
N THR A 242 10.71 13.24 8.38
CA THR A 242 10.29 13.36 6.98
C THR A 242 9.25 14.47 6.80
N LEU A 243 8.22 14.51 7.67
CA LEU A 243 7.17 15.52 7.59
C LEU A 243 7.69 16.94 7.82
N SER A 244 8.69 17.10 8.70
CA SER A 244 9.32 18.41 8.97
C SER A 244 10.06 18.99 7.76
N MET A 245 10.51 18.13 6.84
CA MET A 245 11.21 18.50 5.61
C MET A 245 10.28 18.78 4.43
N VAL A 246 8.97 18.59 4.57
CA VAL A 246 8.00 18.91 3.51
C VAL A 246 7.69 20.39 3.54
N GLU A 247 7.95 21.06 2.44
CA GLU A 247 7.67 22.48 2.26
C GLU A 247 6.26 22.69 1.70
N ASN A 248 5.75 23.91 1.80
CA ASN A 248 4.47 24.30 1.22
C ASN A 248 4.47 24.06 -0.29
N GLY A 249 3.36 23.57 -0.84
CA GLY A 249 3.24 23.18 -2.24
C GLY A 249 3.83 21.80 -2.57
N ASN A 250 4.69 21.27 -1.71
CA ASN A 250 5.31 19.99 -1.94
C ASN A 250 4.40 18.82 -1.53
N ARG A 251 4.54 17.69 -2.24
CA ARG A 251 3.86 16.43 -1.91
C ARG A 251 4.83 15.38 -1.42
N CYS A 252 4.43 14.65 -0.37
CA CYS A 252 5.17 13.50 0.15
C CYS A 252 4.32 12.23 0.13
N ARG A 253 4.98 11.08 0.13
CA ARG A 253 4.35 9.76 0.27
C ARG A 253 4.91 9.04 1.48
N LEU A 254 4.02 8.47 2.29
CA LEU A 254 4.37 7.56 3.36
C LEU A 254 3.82 6.17 3.02
N LEU A 255 4.68 5.17 2.99
CA LEU A 255 4.34 3.78 2.74
C LEU A 255 4.41 2.97 4.04
N PHE A 256 3.34 2.26 4.31
CA PHE A 256 3.18 1.42 5.49
C PHE A 256 2.87 -0.03 5.11
N HIS A 257 3.37 -0.97 5.92
CA HIS A 257 3.04 -2.38 5.83
C HIS A 257 2.34 -2.81 7.11
N PRO A 258 1.05 -3.16 7.08
CA PRO A 258 0.25 -3.46 8.28
C PRO A 258 0.85 -4.53 9.19
N GLN A 259 1.60 -5.49 8.64
CA GLN A 259 2.25 -6.54 9.42
C GLN A 259 3.30 -6.03 10.43
N TYR A 260 3.76 -4.80 10.31
CA TYR A 260 4.73 -4.21 11.26
C TYR A 260 4.06 -3.53 12.46
N TYR A 261 2.72 -3.49 12.51
CA TYR A 261 1.97 -2.78 13.54
C TYR A 261 1.15 -3.73 14.40
N ARG A 262 1.13 -3.47 15.71
CA ARG A 262 0.33 -4.21 16.69
C ARG A 262 -0.94 -3.44 17.02
N CYS A 263 -2.08 -4.02 16.75
CA CYS A 263 -3.36 -3.51 17.20
C CYS A 263 -3.90 -4.40 18.34
N PHE A 264 -4.07 -3.81 19.51
CA PHE A 264 -4.63 -4.48 20.69
C PHE A 264 -6.11 -4.14 20.93
N ASP A 265 -6.64 -3.18 20.18
CA ASP A 265 -8.06 -2.82 20.29
C ASP A 265 -8.91 -3.87 19.55
N THR A 266 -9.50 -4.76 20.33
CA THR A 266 -10.35 -5.85 19.81
C THR A 266 -11.62 -5.34 19.12
N LYS A 267 -12.09 -4.12 19.44
CA LYS A 267 -13.25 -3.50 18.76
C LYS A 267 -12.90 -3.05 17.36
N LEU A 268 -11.66 -2.58 17.13
CA LEU A 268 -11.17 -2.23 15.81
C LEU A 268 -10.87 -3.46 14.95
N LEU A 269 -10.48 -4.58 15.57
CA LEU A 269 -10.15 -5.83 14.87
C LEU A 269 -11.38 -6.69 14.52
N LYS A 270 -12.48 -6.55 15.28
CA LYS A 270 -13.69 -7.35 15.05
C LYS A 270 -14.68 -6.59 14.18
N ASN A 271 -15.31 -7.30 13.27
CA ASN A 271 -16.52 -6.79 12.62
C ASN A 271 -17.65 -6.68 13.64
N GLU A 272 -18.23 -5.51 13.82
CA GLU A 272 -19.44 -5.32 14.63
C GLU A 272 -20.65 -6.07 14.06
N ASN A 273 -20.56 -6.62 12.86
CA ASN A 273 -21.62 -7.34 12.17
C ASN A 273 -21.80 -8.81 12.58
N GLN A 274 -21.13 -9.27 13.63
CA GLN A 274 -21.47 -10.55 14.29
C GLN A 274 -22.40 -10.32 15.47
N LYS A 275 -23.47 -9.55 15.28
CA LYS A 275 -24.69 -9.62 16.08
C LYS A 275 -25.69 -10.41 15.25
N GLY A 276 -25.68 -11.72 15.45
CA GLY A 276 -26.68 -12.63 14.92
C GLY A 276 -27.42 -13.26 16.01
#